data_d14b5f3a417b98b02ae99db49ed5567c
#
_entry.id   d14b5f3a417b98b02ae99db49ed5567c
#
_cell.length_a   1.000
_cell.length_b   1.000
_cell.length_c   1.000
_cell.angle_alpha   90.00
_cell.angle_beta   90.00
_cell.angle_gamma   90.00
#
_symmetry.space_group_name_H-M   'P 1'
#
loop_
_entity.id
_entity.type
_entity.pdbx_description
1 polymer ?
#
loop_
_entity_poly.entity_id
_entity_poly.type
_entity_poly.pdbx_seq_one_letter_code
_entity_poly.pdbx_strand_id
1 'polypeptide(L)'
;MVKQFTKAVLRLLPERQFILPLGTVGQKGENIMKNKVLVAGCGISGIGAARMLLAAGKSVILYDGNDKKNKEEIRAQVADNSSDETLSIVLGTLTQDVIDQSEYCVISPGIPTDIAFVEELKKNGVPIWSEIELAYHYAKGQVIGITGTNGKTTTTALTGEIMAAHFGKDKTFVVGNIGTAYTGKALETKEDSVTVAEISSFQLETALTFRPHVSAILNITPDHLNRHKTMECYIAVKESITKNQTKDDFCVLNYDDEVLRSFAPSCPATVIFFSSRHSLDEGFCMDGSRLVYRHDGKEEVIGTTDQFNLVGQCNYENIMAAAAIGTAMGVPMETIRQTAYNFKAVEHRIEYTATKKQVRYYNDSKGTNPDAAIQGIRAMTTPTCLIGGGYDKGSTYDEWIEAFGSTIKYLVLIGQTSKAIADCCEKHGFTNYEFATSMEEAVEKCASHAKPGEAVLLSPACASWGMFDNYEQRGRIFKELVRKLPD
;
A
#
# COMPACT_ATOMS: atom_id res chain seq x y z
N MET A 1 31.61 3.74 -21.22
CA MET A 1 30.84 2.56 -20.78
C MET A 1 29.34 2.85 -20.60
N VAL A 2 28.90 4.10 -20.34
CA VAL A 2 27.48 4.48 -20.16
C VAL A 2 26.61 4.34 -21.43
N LYS A 3 27.17 4.43 -22.64
CA LYS A 3 26.42 4.30 -23.90
C LYS A 3 26.10 2.86 -24.34
N GLN A 4 26.63 1.83 -23.69
CA GLN A 4 26.33 0.44 -24.01
C GLN A 4 25.21 -0.14 -23.14
N PHE A 5 24.94 0.41 -21.95
CA PHE A 5 23.84 -0.03 -21.09
C PHE A 5 22.46 0.36 -21.60
N THR A 6 22.32 1.52 -22.25
CA THR A 6 21.02 2.01 -22.76
C THR A 6 20.49 1.22 -23.96
N LYS A 7 21.33 0.43 -24.65
CA LYS A 7 20.90 -0.42 -25.78
C LYS A 7 20.59 -1.87 -25.40
N ALA A 8 21.00 -2.34 -24.23
CA ALA A 8 20.78 -3.71 -23.76
C ALA A 8 19.43 -3.89 -23.07
N VAL A 9 18.84 -2.84 -22.50
CA VAL A 9 17.58 -2.88 -21.76
C VAL A 9 16.34 -3.03 -22.67
N LEU A 10 16.47 -2.75 -23.97
CA LEU A 10 15.39 -2.84 -24.95
C LEU A 10 15.31 -4.19 -25.70
N ARG A 11 16.08 -5.20 -25.32
CA ARG A 11 16.00 -6.53 -25.92
C ARG A 11 15.79 -7.60 -24.85
N LEU A 12 14.72 -8.38 -25.06
CA LEU A 12 14.37 -9.65 -24.41
C LEU A 12 13.43 -9.54 -23.19
N LEU A 13 12.19 -9.15 -23.45
CA LEU A 13 11.10 -9.75 -22.69
C LEU A 13 10.58 -10.93 -23.53
N PRO A 14 10.53 -12.18 -23.02
CA PRO A 14 9.80 -13.23 -23.69
C PRO A 14 8.32 -12.83 -23.75
N GLU A 15 7.68 -13.07 -24.90
CA GLU A 15 6.23 -12.96 -25.02
C GLU A 15 5.61 -13.69 -23.80
N ARG A 16 4.79 -12.95 -23.02
CA ARG A 16 4.04 -13.53 -21.91
C ARG A 16 3.08 -14.55 -22.49
N GLN A 17 3.54 -15.79 -22.62
CA GLN A 17 2.67 -16.89 -23.07
C GLN A 17 1.65 -17.17 -21.97
N PHE A 18 0.38 -17.21 -22.35
CA PHE A 18 -0.71 -17.70 -21.52
C PHE A 18 -0.44 -19.17 -21.18
N ILE A 19 0.26 -19.41 -20.07
CA ILE A 19 0.36 -20.77 -19.51
C ILE A 19 -0.80 -20.91 -18.53
N LEU A 20 -1.97 -21.23 -19.06
CA LEU A 20 -3.00 -21.86 -18.25
C LEU A 20 -2.44 -23.21 -17.79
N PRO A 21 -2.52 -23.58 -16.51
CA PRO A 21 -2.20 -24.94 -16.10
C PRO A 21 -3.12 -25.88 -16.88
N LEU A 22 -2.52 -26.76 -17.70
CA LEU A 22 -3.22 -27.80 -18.45
C LEU A 22 -4.04 -28.64 -17.46
N GLY A 23 -5.35 -28.47 -17.49
CA GLY A 23 -6.29 -29.28 -16.71
C GLY A 23 -6.11 -30.74 -17.05
N THR A 24 -5.90 -31.58 -16.05
CA THR A 24 -5.96 -33.03 -16.15
C THR A 24 -7.33 -33.45 -16.60
N VAL A 25 -7.39 -34.15 -17.73
CA VAL A 25 -8.60 -34.73 -18.31
C VAL A 25 -9.19 -35.78 -17.35
N GLY A 26 -10.26 -35.41 -16.65
CA GLY A 26 -11.14 -36.32 -15.90
C GLY A 26 -12.34 -36.71 -16.80
N GLN A 27 -12.66 -37.97 -16.79
CA GLN A 27 -13.62 -38.63 -17.70
C GLN A 27 -15.08 -38.26 -17.47
N LYS A 28 -15.82 -38.08 -18.61
CA LYS A 28 -17.28 -38.25 -18.81
C LYS A 28 -18.25 -37.31 -18.09
N GLY A 29 -18.73 -36.37 -18.83
CA GLY A 29 -19.92 -35.54 -18.68
C GLY A 29 -19.93 -34.56 -19.85
N GLU A 30 -21.06 -34.14 -20.37
CA GLU A 30 -21.18 -33.14 -21.44
C GLU A 30 -20.16 -32.02 -21.25
N ASN A 31 -19.35 -31.74 -22.27
CA ASN A 31 -18.28 -30.72 -22.25
C ASN A 31 -18.92 -29.32 -22.07
N ILE A 32 -19.22 -28.93 -20.84
CA ILE A 32 -19.49 -27.54 -20.51
C ILE A 32 -18.17 -26.82 -20.74
N MET A 33 -18.09 -26.05 -21.81
CA MET A 33 -16.88 -25.26 -22.09
C MET A 33 -16.70 -24.23 -20.97
N LYS A 34 -15.64 -24.35 -20.20
CA LYS A 34 -15.20 -23.31 -19.27
C LYS A 34 -14.78 -22.09 -20.09
N ASN A 35 -15.65 -21.11 -20.22
CA ASN A 35 -15.44 -19.95 -21.08
C ASN A 35 -15.78 -18.61 -20.43
N LYS A 36 -16.17 -18.63 -19.14
CA LYS A 36 -16.49 -17.42 -18.38
C LYS A 36 -15.48 -17.20 -17.25
N VAL A 37 -15.23 -15.94 -16.95
CA VAL A 37 -14.42 -15.57 -15.79
C VAL A 37 -15.33 -15.25 -14.62
N LEU A 38 -15.14 -15.94 -13.51
CA LEU A 38 -15.82 -15.64 -12.25
C LEU A 38 -15.10 -14.49 -11.55
N VAL A 39 -15.82 -13.42 -11.20
CA VAL A 39 -15.30 -12.32 -10.39
C VAL A 39 -16.04 -12.34 -9.05
N ALA A 40 -15.35 -12.61 -7.97
CA ALA A 40 -15.91 -12.70 -6.62
C ALA A 40 -15.76 -11.38 -5.86
N GLY A 41 -16.89 -10.79 -5.47
CA GLY A 41 -17.05 -9.53 -4.80
C GLY A 41 -17.48 -8.39 -5.71
N CYS A 42 -18.59 -7.72 -5.35
CA CYS A 42 -19.13 -6.55 -6.06
C CYS A 42 -18.69 -5.22 -5.42
N GLY A 43 -17.46 -5.15 -4.90
CA GLY A 43 -16.82 -3.91 -4.45
C GLY A 43 -15.99 -3.28 -5.58
N ILE A 44 -15.25 -2.21 -5.25
CA ILE A 44 -14.45 -1.42 -6.21
C ILE A 44 -13.53 -2.32 -7.06
N SER A 45 -12.80 -3.24 -6.43
CA SER A 45 -11.85 -4.14 -7.12
C SER A 45 -12.57 -5.11 -8.06
N GLY A 46 -13.70 -5.71 -7.62
CA GLY A 46 -14.45 -6.64 -8.45
C GLY A 46 -15.15 -5.96 -9.62
N ILE A 47 -15.75 -4.79 -9.41
CA ILE A 47 -16.32 -3.96 -10.48
C ILE A 47 -15.24 -3.58 -11.49
N GLY A 48 -14.04 -3.16 -11.02
CA GLY A 48 -12.90 -2.84 -11.87
C GLY A 48 -12.43 -4.04 -12.71
N ALA A 49 -12.31 -5.22 -12.08
CA ALA A 49 -11.95 -6.47 -12.76
C ALA A 49 -12.99 -6.86 -13.82
N ALA A 50 -14.28 -6.79 -13.49
CA ALA A 50 -15.36 -7.11 -14.43
C ALA A 50 -15.35 -6.17 -15.64
N ARG A 51 -15.21 -4.84 -15.43
CA ARG A 51 -15.08 -3.84 -16.51
C ARG A 51 -13.91 -4.16 -17.44
N MET A 52 -12.74 -4.43 -16.86
CA MET A 52 -11.55 -4.75 -17.65
C MET A 52 -11.73 -6.02 -18.47
N LEU A 53 -12.27 -7.07 -17.87
CA LEU A 53 -12.53 -8.34 -18.57
C LEU A 53 -13.51 -8.19 -19.73
N LEU A 54 -14.61 -7.46 -19.53
CA LEU A 54 -15.57 -7.16 -20.60
C LEU A 54 -14.92 -6.33 -21.72
N ALA A 55 -14.12 -5.32 -21.38
CA ALA A 55 -13.36 -4.54 -22.36
C ALA A 55 -12.33 -5.38 -23.12
N ALA A 56 -11.81 -6.45 -22.50
CA ALA A 56 -10.94 -7.44 -23.12
C ALA A 56 -11.71 -8.53 -23.91
N GLY A 57 -13.03 -8.42 -24.05
CA GLY A 57 -13.88 -9.36 -24.79
C GLY A 57 -14.18 -10.68 -24.07
N LYS A 58 -13.99 -10.74 -22.74
CA LYS A 58 -14.31 -11.91 -21.93
C LYS A 58 -15.76 -11.90 -21.45
N SER A 59 -16.37 -13.08 -21.32
CA SER A 59 -17.64 -13.23 -20.61
C SER A 59 -17.41 -13.35 -19.11
N VAL A 60 -18.19 -12.63 -18.31
CA VAL A 60 -17.99 -12.47 -16.87
C VAL A 60 -19.20 -12.95 -16.08
N ILE A 61 -18.96 -13.71 -15.03
CA ILE A 61 -19.91 -13.96 -13.95
C ILE A 61 -19.46 -13.13 -12.74
N LEU A 62 -20.21 -12.10 -12.38
CA LEU A 62 -19.93 -11.29 -11.21
C LEU A 62 -20.74 -11.82 -10.02
N TYR A 63 -20.05 -12.31 -9.01
CA TYR A 63 -20.62 -12.99 -7.84
C TYR A 63 -20.43 -12.20 -6.55
N ASP A 64 -21.47 -12.17 -5.72
CA ASP A 64 -21.38 -11.67 -4.34
C ASP A 64 -22.26 -12.54 -3.41
N GLY A 65 -21.71 -12.96 -2.28
CA GLY A 65 -22.45 -13.76 -1.30
C GLY A 65 -23.60 -13.03 -0.59
N ASN A 66 -23.68 -11.70 -0.74
CA ASN A 66 -24.78 -10.90 -0.18
C ASN A 66 -25.96 -10.83 -1.18
N ASP A 67 -27.01 -11.59 -0.90
CA ASP A 67 -28.24 -11.67 -1.69
C ASP A 67 -29.13 -10.41 -1.63
N LYS A 68 -28.84 -9.49 -0.67
CA LYS A 68 -29.58 -8.22 -0.50
C LYS A 68 -29.09 -7.10 -1.43
N LYS A 69 -28.00 -7.32 -2.18
CA LYS A 69 -27.51 -6.33 -3.14
C LYS A 69 -28.45 -6.20 -4.34
N ASN A 70 -28.47 -5.02 -4.96
CA ASN A 70 -29.28 -4.74 -6.14
C ASN A 70 -28.48 -5.05 -7.41
N LYS A 71 -29.01 -5.99 -8.24
CA LYS A 71 -28.35 -6.42 -9.49
C LYS A 71 -28.31 -5.31 -10.54
N GLU A 72 -29.36 -4.49 -10.64
CA GLU A 72 -29.42 -3.38 -11.59
C GLU A 72 -28.37 -2.32 -11.27
N GLU A 73 -28.22 -1.97 -10.00
CA GLU A 73 -27.19 -1.03 -9.56
C GLU A 73 -25.77 -1.54 -9.81
N ILE A 74 -25.53 -2.84 -9.57
CA ILE A 74 -24.25 -3.49 -9.87
C ILE A 74 -24.01 -3.46 -11.38
N ARG A 75 -24.99 -3.82 -12.20
CA ARG A 75 -24.89 -3.83 -13.66
C ARG A 75 -24.57 -2.42 -14.18
N ALA A 76 -25.25 -1.40 -13.71
CA ALA A 76 -25.00 -0.01 -14.08
C ALA A 76 -23.57 0.46 -13.72
N GLN A 77 -23.03 -0.06 -12.61
CA GLN A 77 -21.63 0.20 -12.24
C GLN A 77 -20.62 -0.52 -13.13
N VAL A 78 -20.94 -1.66 -13.71
CA VAL A 78 -19.99 -2.43 -14.53
C VAL A 78 -20.00 -1.98 -15.99
N ALA A 79 -21.17 -1.95 -16.64
CA ALA A 79 -21.31 -1.54 -18.03
C ALA A 79 -22.79 -1.33 -18.40
N ASP A 80 -23.12 -0.19 -19.01
CA ASP A 80 -24.49 0.19 -19.33
C ASP A 80 -25.16 -0.68 -20.40
N ASN A 81 -24.40 -1.38 -21.26
CA ASN A 81 -24.93 -2.05 -22.45
C ASN A 81 -24.49 -3.52 -22.62
N SER A 82 -24.03 -4.19 -21.55
CA SER A 82 -23.65 -5.61 -21.64
C SER A 82 -24.87 -6.50 -21.67
N SER A 83 -24.90 -7.47 -22.62
CA SER A 83 -25.93 -8.51 -22.65
C SER A 83 -25.78 -9.49 -21.48
N ASP A 84 -26.84 -10.21 -21.13
CA ASP A 84 -26.79 -11.27 -20.11
C ASP A 84 -25.88 -12.45 -20.51
N GLU A 85 -25.57 -12.59 -21.79
CA GLU A 85 -24.60 -13.58 -22.27
C GLU A 85 -23.17 -13.22 -21.90
N THR A 86 -22.81 -11.91 -21.91
CA THR A 86 -21.47 -11.43 -21.61
C THR A 86 -21.28 -11.08 -20.14
N LEU A 87 -22.33 -10.59 -19.44
CA LEU A 87 -22.28 -10.28 -18.02
C LEU A 87 -23.49 -10.88 -17.29
N SER A 88 -23.25 -11.89 -16.47
CA SER A 88 -24.24 -12.43 -15.54
C SER A 88 -23.89 -12.04 -14.10
N ILE A 89 -24.91 -11.70 -13.29
CA ILE A 89 -24.74 -11.31 -11.88
C ILE A 89 -25.43 -12.34 -11.00
N VAL A 90 -24.64 -12.98 -10.14
CA VAL A 90 -25.08 -14.02 -9.20
C VAL A 90 -24.93 -13.51 -7.77
N LEU A 91 -26.01 -13.49 -7.01
CA LEU A 91 -26.04 -13.07 -5.61
C LEU A 91 -26.47 -14.21 -4.71
N GLY A 92 -25.88 -14.30 -3.52
CA GLY A 92 -26.18 -15.34 -2.54
C GLY A 92 -25.36 -16.60 -2.73
N THR A 93 -26.00 -17.74 -3.00
CA THR A 93 -25.33 -19.03 -3.10
C THR A 93 -24.64 -19.21 -4.45
N LEU A 94 -23.36 -19.61 -4.44
CA LEU A 94 -22.63 -20.04 -5.64
C LEU A 94 -23.06 -21.46 -6.00
N THR A 95 -23.63 -21.65 -7.20
CA THR A 95 -24.11 -22.96 -7.67
C THR A 95 -23.03 -23.72 -8.43
N GLN A 96 -23.18 -25.07 -8.54
CA GLN A 96 -22.25 -25.90 -9.29
C GLN A 96 -22.16 -25.47 -10.76
N ASP A 97 -23.29 -25.10 -11.39
CA ASP A 97 -23.32 -24.60 -12.76
C ASP A 97 -22.41 -23.40 -13.01
N VAL A 98 -22.32 -22.49 -12.03
CA VAL A 98 -21.42 -21.33 -12.10
C VAL A 98 -19.97 -21.77 -12.00
N ILE A 99 -19.67 -22.73 -11.12
CA ILE A 99 -18.32 -23.29 -10.95
C ILE A 99 -17.87 -23.98 -12.23
N ASP A 100 -18.75 -24.81 -12.82
CA ASP A 100 -18.46 -25.59 -14.01
C ASP A 100 -18.19 -24.71 -15.25
N GLN A 101 -18.83 -23.52 -15.33
CA GLN A 101 -18.60 -22.55 -16.41
C GLN A 101 -17.33 -21.71 -16.19
N SER A 102 -16.75 -21.72 -14.99
CA SER A 102 -15.66 -20.82 -14.62
C SER A 102 -14.31 -21.34 -15.09
N GLU A 103 -13.61 -20.54 -15.91
CA GLU A 103 -12.24 -20.77 -16.36
C GLU A 103 -11.25 -20.54 -15.21
N TYR A 104 -11.39 -19.40 -14.53
CA TYR A 104 -10.71 -19.03 -13.30
C TYR A 104 -11.59 -18.03 -12.50
N CYS A 105 -11.23 -17.82 -11.24
CA CYS A 105 -11.91 -16.87 -10.37
C CYS A 105 -10.97 -15.72 -9.99
N VAL A 106 -11.41 -14.47 -10.21
CA VAL A 106 -10.75 -13.28 -9.69
C VAL A 106 -11.40 -12.91 -8.37
N ILE A 107 -10.63 -12.96 -7.29
CA ILE A 107 -11.14 -12.69 -5.94
C ILE A 107 -10.81 -11.27 -5.48
N SER A 108 -11.80 -10.56 -4.93
CA SER A 108 -11.55 -9.27 -4.27
C SER A 108 -10.70 -9.45 -3.01
N PRO A 109 -9.73 -8.57 -2.72
CA PRO A 109 -8.80 -8.75 -1.60
C PRO A 109 -9.46 -8.81 -0.22
N GLY A 110 -10.65 -8.23 -0.08
CA GLY A 110 -11.42 -8.30 1.18
C GLY A 110 -12.05 -9.67 1.47
N ILE A 111 -12.09 -10.58 0.49
CA ILE A 111 -12.67 -11.92 0.66
C ILE A 111 -11.59 -12.87 1.17
N PRO A 112 -11.81 -13.58 2.30
CA PRO A 112 -10.88 -14.60 2.79
C PRO A 112 -10.75 -15.78 1.82
N THR A 113 -9.54 -16.34 1.73
CA THR A 113 -9.24 -17.47 0.83
C THR A 113 -9.53 -18.83 1.46
N ASP A 114 -9.98 -18.85 2.74
CA ASP A 114 -10.30 -20.03 3.55
C ASP A 114 -11.82 -20.18 3.80
N ILE A 115 -12.68 -19.53 3.02
CA ILE A 115 -14.14 -19.65 3.15
C ILE A 115 -14.71 -20.70 2.19
N ALA A 116 -15.90 -21.20 2.52
CA ALA A 116 -16.50 -22.38 1.91
C ALA A 116 -16.56 -22.34 0.36
N PHE A 117 -17.00 -21.24 -0.25
CA PHE A 117 -17.11 -21.18 -1.71
C PHE A 117 -15.74 -21.15 -2.40
N VAL A 118 -14.72 -20.56 -1.77
CA VAL A 118 -13.35 -20.55 -2.29
C VAL A 118 -12.74 -21.94 -2.24
N GLU A 119 -12.97 -22.67 -1.15
CA GLU A 119 -12.56 -24.08 -1.03
C GLU A 119 -13.27 -24.96 -2.07
N GLU A 120 -14.54 -24.67 -2.37
CA GLU A 120 -15.28 -25.41 -3.40
C GLU A 120 -14.72 -25.14 -4.80
N LEU A 121 -14.37 -23.88 -5.12
CA LEU A 121 -13.68 -23.55 -6.37
C LEU A 121 -12.35 -24.30 -6.50
N LYS A 122 -11.54 -24.33 -5.43
CA LYS A 122 -10.26 -25.07 -5.40
C LYS A 122 -10.46 -26.58 -5.64
N LYS A 123 -11.45 -27.21 -4.98
CA LYS A 123 -11.78 -28.62 -5.18
C LYS A 123 -12.17 -28.96 -6.61
N ASN A 124 -12.85 -28.01 -7.29
CA ASN A 124 -13.24 -28.15 -8.69
C ASN A 124 -12.13 -27.72 -9.67
N GLY A 125 -10.93 -27.44 -9.17
CA GLY A 125 -9.75 -27.09 -9.98
C GLY A 125 -9.88 -25.73 -10.68
N VAL A 126 -10.68 -24.80 -10.13
CA VAL A 126 -10.78 -23.42 -10.63
C VAL A 126 -9.65 -22.60 -10.02
N PRO A 127 -8.72 -22.07 -10.83
CA PRO A 127 -7.63 -21.22 -10.33
C PRO A 127 -8.18 -19.95 -9.69
N ILE A 128 -7.59 -19.54 -8.58
CA ILE A 128 -7.96 -18.29 -7.87
C ILE A 128 -6.87 -17.24 -8.11
N TRP A 129 -7.26 -16.13 -8.70
CA TRP A 129 -6.39 -15.00 -9.02
C TRP A 129 -6.75 -13.77 -8.19
N SER A 130 -5.76 -13.01 -7.81
CA SER A 130 -5.98 -11.66 -7.29
C SER A 130 -6.24 -10.66 -8.42
N GLU A 131 -6.71 -9.49 -8.05
CA GLU A 131 -6.88 -8.37 -8.98
C GLU A 131 -5.55 -7.98 -9.65
N ILE A 132 -4.43 -8.01 -8.90
CA ILE A 132 -3.11 -7.69 -9.45
C ILE A 132 -2.61 -8.79 -10.42
N GLU A 133 -2.92 -10.06 -10.15
CA GLU A 133 -2.61 -11.16 -11.07
C GLU A 133 -3.34 -10.97 -12.40
N LEU A 134 -4.64 -10.71 -12.32
CA LEU A 134 -5.45 -10.42 -13.50
C LEU A 134 -4.88 -9.24 -14.29
N ALA A 135 -4.65 -8.11 -13.64
CA ALA A 135 -4.13 -6.92 -14.30
C ALA A 135 -2.76 -7.16 -14.94
N TYR A 136 -1.88 -7.90 -14.24
CA TYR A 136 -0.55 -8.25 -14.73
C TYR A 136 -0.58 -9.06 -16.02
N HIS A 137 -1.56 -9.95 -16.20
CA HIS A 137 -1.73 -10.72 -17.44
C HIS A 137 -2.10 -9.88 -18.65
N TYR A 138 -2.76 -8.74 -18.45
CA TYR A 138 -3.20 -7.86 -19.54
C TYR A 138 -2.28 -6.63 -19.71
N ALA A 139 -1.61 -6.22 -18.65
CA ALA A 139 -0.72 -5.08 -18.69
C ALA A 139 0.57 -5.38 -19.48
N LYS A 140 1.14 -4.33 -20.08
CA LYS A 140 2.39 -4.37 -20.80
C LYS A 140 3.44 -3.50 -20.12
N GLY A 141 4.70 -3.63 -20.56
CA GLY A 141 5.81 -2.87 -20.01
C GLY A 141 6.35 -3.41 -18.69
N GLN A 142 7.15 -2.61 -17.99
CA GLN A 142 7.80 -2.98 -16.75
C GLN A 142 6.90 -2.72 -15.55
N VAL A 143 6.98 -3.59 -14.54
CA VAL A 143 6.20 -3.47 -13.30
C VAL A 143 7.13 -3.35 -12.10
N ILE A 144 6.84 -2.39 -11.24
CA ILE A 144 7.43 -2.19 -9.93
C ILE A 144 6.38 -2.56 -8.90
N GLY A 145 6.68 -3.50 -7.99
CA GLY A 145 5.77 -3.94 -6.94
C GLY A 145 6.26 -3.50 -5.56
N ILE A 146 5.47 -2.73 -4.82
CA ILE A 146 5.86 -2.19 -3.50
C ILE A 146 4.92 -2.73 -2.43
N THR A 147 5.48 -3.47 -1.46
CA THR A 147 4.75 -3.99 -0.29
C THR A 147 5.48 -3.63 1.01
N GLY A 148 4.91 -4.01 2.12
CA GLY A 148 5.39 -3.76 3.48
C GLY A 148 4.21 -3.57 4.43
N THR A 149 4.46 -3.48 5.73
CA THR A 149 3.42 -3.10 6.69
C THR A 149 3.15 -1.61 6.58
N ASN A 150 4.17 -0.79 6.66
CA ASN A 150 4.10 0.68 6.62
C ASN A 150 4.94 1.25 5.46
N GLY A 151 4.71 2.54 5.10
CA GLY A 151 5.50 3.25 4.09
C GLY A 151 5.06 3.05 2.63
N LYS A 152 4.30 2.01 2.30
CA LYS A 152 3.90 1.67 0.92
C LYS A 152 3.41 2.85 0.10
N THR A 153 2.43 3.57 0.61
CA THR A 153 1.77 4.69 -0.10
C THR A 153 2.74 5.80 -0.46
N THR A 154 3.58 6.22 0.51
CA THR A 154 4.56 7.29 0.30
C THR A 154 5.63 6.84 -0.69
N THR A 155 6.17 5.63 -0.52
CA THR A 155 7.17 5.07 -1.42
C THR A 155 6.60 4.89 -2.84
N THR A 156 5.37 4.39 -2.98
CA THR A 156 4.72 4.21 -4.29
C THR A 156 4.50 5.56 -4.99
N ALA A 157 4.01 6.56 -4.27
CA ALA A 157 3.78 7.88 -4.83
C ALA A 157 5.09 8.56 -5.27
N LEU A 158 6.11 8.55 -4.42
CA LEU A 158 7.42 9.12 -4.76
C LEU A 158 8.08 8.35 -5.93
N THR A 159 8.03 7.03 -5.92
CA THR A 159 8.52 6.20 -7.03
C THR A 159 7.78 6.55 -8.32
N GLY A 160 6.45 6.73 -8.26
CA GLY A 160 5.66 7.16 -9.41
C GLY A 160 6.12 8.50 -9.99
N GLU A 161 6.42 9.48 -9.15
CA GLU A 161 6.94 10.77 -9.60
C GLU A 161 8.36 10.65 -10.17
N ILE A 162 9.24 9.82 -9.60
CA ILE A 162 10.58 9.53 -10.13
C ILE A 162 10.47 8.89 -11.52
N MET A 163 9.60 7.88 -11.68
CA MET A 163 9.36 7.23 -12.98
C MET A 163 8.78 8.21 -13.99
N ALA A 164 7.80 9.02 -13.60
CA ALA A 164 7.17 10.02 -14.46
C ALA A 164 8.15 11.11 -14.91
N ALA A 165 9.10 11.50 -14.04
CA ALA A 165 10.15 12.47 -14.39
C ALA A 165 11.14 11.91 -15.43
N HIS A 166 11.39 10.60 -15.43
CA HIS A 166 12.35 9.98 -16.34
C HIS A 166 11.72 9.40 -17.62
N PHE A 167 10.64 8.64 -17.48
CA PHE A 167 9.98 7.92 -18.59
C PHE A 167 8.84 8.71 -19.24
N GLY A 168 8.33 9.73 -18.55
CA GLY A 168 7.17 10.52 -18.96
C GLY A 168 5.90 10.15 -18.21
N LYS A 169 5.05 11.16 -17.97
CA LYS A 169 3.77 10.98 -17.25
C LYS A 169 2.77 10.11 -17.97
N ASP A 170 2.78 10.15 -19.30
CA ASP A 170 1.92 9.36 -20.20
C ASP A 170 2.29 7.88 -20.25
N LYS A 171 3.50 7.52 -19.80
CA LYS A 171 4.01 6.14 -19.74
C LYS A 171 4.05 5.58 -18.33
N THR A 172 3.78 6.37 -17.30
CA THR A 172 3.87 5.97 -15.90
C THR A 172 2.50 5.83 -15.28
N PHE A 173 2.22 4.65 -14.75
CA PHE A 173 0.94 4.30 -14.12
C PHE A 173 1.16 3.97 -12.64
N VAL A 174 0.56 4.75 -11.75
CA VAL A 174 0.56 4.50 -10.30
C VAL A 174 -0.77 3.86 -9.93
N VAL A 175 -0.73 2.64 -9.41
CA VAL A 175 -1.91 1.78 -9.27
C VAL A 175 -1.85 0.88 -8.01
N GLY A 176 -2.89 0.11 -7.77
CA GLY A 176 -2.95 -0.97 -6.79
C GLY A 176 -3.81 -0.67 -5.58
N ASN A 177 -3.31 -0.93 -4.40
CA ASN A 177 -4.02 -0.75 -3.12
C ASN A 177 -4.27 0.73 -2.75
N ILE A 178 -3.77 1.65 -3.57
CA ILE A 178 -3.92 3.11 -3.44
C ILE A 178 -4.51 3.67 -4.73
N GLY A 179 -5.44 4.61 -4.60
CA GLY A 179 -6.00 5.34 -5.74
C GLY A 179 -6.72 4.44 -6.73
N THR A 180 -6.18 4.28 -7.92
CA THR A 180 -6.77 3.48 -8.99
C THR A 180 -6.34 2.02 -8.90
N ALA A 181 -7.30 1.08 -8.92
CA ALA A 181 -7.00 -0.35 -9.03
C ALA A 181 -6.16 -0.65 -10.29
N TYR A 182 -5.30 -1.65 -10.23
CA TYR A 182 -4.41 -1.97 -11.37
C TYR A 182 -5.22 -2.39 -12.60
N THR A 183 -6.29 -3.14 -12.42
CA THR A 183 -7.26 -3.49 -13.49
C THR A 183 -7.85 -2.26 -14.18
N GLY A 184 -7.97 -1.13 -13.50
CA GLY A 184 -8.47 0.11 -14.08
C GLY A 184 -7.52 0.77 -15.08
N LYS A 185 -6.26 0.34 -15.15
CA LYS A 185 -5.22 0.89 -16.01
C LYS A 185 -4.50 -0.14 -16.90
N ALA A 186 -4.68 -1.41 -16.63
CA ALA A 186 -3.93 -2.48 -17.29
C ALA A 186 -4.01 -2.43 -18.83
N LEU A 187 -5.19 -2.19 -19.39
CA LEU A 187 -5.39 -2.12 -20.85
C LEU A 187 -4.86 -0.84 -21.50
N GLU A 188 -4.55 0.19 -20.72
CA GLU A 188 -3.97 1.45 -21.23
C GLU A 188 -2.43 1.35 -21.39
N THR A 189 -1.79 0.36 -20.76
CA THR A 189 -0.34 0.20 -20.75
C THR A 189 0.20 -0.29 -22.09
N LYS A 190 1.43 0.11 -22.42
CA LYS A 190 2.15 -0.23 -23.65
C LYS A 190 3.49 -0.86 -23.28
N GLU A 191 4.22 -1.38 -24.27
CA GLU A 191 5.53 -2.03 -24.08
C GLU A 191 6.58 -1.12 -23.42
N ASP A 192 6.47 0.18 -23.61
CA ASP A 192 7.35 1.20 -23.03
C ASP A 192 6.78 1.85 -21.74
N SER A 193 5.72 1.29 -21.17
CA SER A 193 5.12 1.76 -19.94
C SER A 193 5.84 1.24 -18.69
N VAL A 194 5.78 2.01 -17.62
CA VAL A 194 6.23 1.64 -16.27
C VAL A 194 5.04 1.72 -15.33
N THR A 195 4.69 0.59 -14.71
CA THR A 195 3.63 0.50 -13.71
C THR A 195 4.24 0.43 -12.32
N VAL A 196 3.87 1.36 -11.44
CA VAL A 196 4.25 1.38 -10.02
C VAL A 196 3.04 0.97 -9.21
N ALA A 197 3.08 -0.25 -8.66
CA ALA A 197 1.95 -0.87 -7.99
C ALA A 197 2.17 -0.96 -6.47
N GLU A 198 1.28 -0.32 -5.68
CA GLU A 198 1.17 -0.59 -4.25
C GLU A 198 0.44 -1.92 -4.06
N ILE A 199 1.07 -2.87 -3.35
CA ILE A 199 0.55 -4.23 -3.20
C ILE A 199 0.36 -4.57 -1.72
N SER A 200 -0.88 -4.92 -1.36
CA SER A 200 -1.20 -5.45 -0.02
C SER A 200 -0.86 -6.93 0.09
N SER A 201 -0.74 -7.43 1.34
CA SER A 201 -0.59 -8.87 1.58
C SER A 201 -1.78 -9.67 1.06
N PHE A 202 -3.00 -9.14 1.15
CA PHE A 202 -4.21 -9.82 0.66
C PHE A 202 -4.19 -10.04 -0.86
N GLN A 203 -3.64 -9.10 -1.63
CA GLN A 203 -3.48 -9.25 -3.07
C GLN A 203 -2.39 -10.28 -3.41
N LEU A 204 -1.35 -10.41 -2.58
CA LEU A 204 -0.28 -11.41 -2.78
C LEU A 204 -0.72 -12.84 -2.49
N GLU A 205 -1.72 -13.08 -1.62
CA GLU A 205 -2.20 -14.42 -1.30
C GLU A 205 -2.55 -15.27 -2.54
N THR A 206 -3.03 -14.63 -3.59
CA THR A 206 -3.49 -15.30 -4.81
C THR A 206 -2.83 -14.73 -6.08
N ALA A 207 -1.66 -14.11 -5.93
CA ALA A 207 -0.79 -13.75 -7.05
C ALA A 207 0.02 -14.98 -7.44
N LEU A 208 -0.18 -15.55 -8.63
CA LEU A 208 0.43 -16.81 -9.06
C LEU A 208 1.67 -16.60 -9.92
N THR A 209 1.55 -15.82 -10.99
CA THR A 209 2.60 -15.58 -11.98
C THR A 209 3.17 -14.17 -11.93
N PHE A 210 2.60 -13.32 -11.08
CA PHE A 210 3.05 -11.93 -10.91
C PHE A 210 4.56 -11.87 -10.67
N ARG A 211 5.27 -11.17 -11.55
CA ARG A 211 6.73 -10.97 -11.53
C ARG A 211 7.04 -9.50 -11.78
N PRO A 212 7.22 -8.69 -10.76
CA PRO A 212 7.72 -7.33 -10.94
C PRO A 212 9.19 -7.35 -11.35
N HIS A 213 9.63 -6.44 -12.23
CA HIS A 213 11.05 -6.27 -12.52
C HIS A 213 11.80 -5.70 -11.31
N VAL A 214 11.16 -4.80 -10.56
CA VAL A 214 11.66 -4.34 -9.26
C VAL A 214 10.58 -4.57 -8.21
N SER A 215 10.92 -5.31 -7.16
CA SER A 215 10.09 -5.42 -5.95
C SER A 215 10.69 -4.62 -4.81
N ALA A 216 9.86 -4.19 -3.86
CA ALA A 216 10.31 -3.62 -2.60
C ALA A 216 9.49 -4.16 -1.43
N ILE A 217 10.16 -4.56 -0.36
CA ILE A 217 9.53 -4.91 0.93
C ILE A 217 10.09 -3.95 1.97
N LEU A 218 9.26 -2.99 2.39
CA LEU A 218 9.74 -1.85 3.18
C LEU A 218 9.99 -2.18 4.65
N ASN A 219 9.14 -3.03 5.22
CA ASN A 219 9.20 -3.53 6.60
C ASN A 219 8.13 -4.59 6.82
N ILE A 220 8.31 -5.43 7.83
CA ILE A 220 7.33 -6.43 8.27
C ILE A 220 7.18 -6.34 9.78
N THR A 221 6.10 -5.71 10.24
CA THR A 221 5.70 -5.63 11.65
C THR A 221 4.31 -6.23 11.83
N PRO A 222 3.92 -6.70 13.02
CA PRO A 222 2.63 -7.35 13.25
C PRO A 222 1.44 -6.52 12.74
N ASP A 223 0.69 -7.07 11.79
CA ASP A 223 -0.54 -6.48 11.27
C ASP A 223 -1.40 -7.58 10.62
N HIS A 224 -2.72 -7.38 10.56
CA HIS A 224 -3.65 -8.30 9.89
C HIS A 224 -3.57 -9.77 10.33
N LEU A 225 -3.16 -10.07 11.59
CA LEU A 225 -3.05 -11.44 12.10
C LEU A 225 -4.40 -12.15 12.22
N ASN A 226 -5.50 -11.40 12.30
CA ASN A 226 -6.85 -11.94 12.17
C ASN A 226 -7.08 -12.65 10.82
N ARG A 227 -6.39 -12.20 9.75
CA ARG A 227 -6.44 -12.79 8.40
C ARG A 227 -5.35 -13.85 8.21
N HIS A 228 -4.10 -13.49 8.45
CA HIS A 228 -2.94 -14.35 8.18
C HIS A 228 -2.68 -15.40 9.27
N LYS A 229 -3.37 -15.33 10.43
CA LYS A 229 -3.30 -16.23 11.59
C LYS A 229 -1.98 -16.13 12.35
N THR A 230 -0.83 -16.19 11.71
CA THR A 230 0.50 -16.10 12.35
C THR A 230 1.43 -15.11 11.64
N MET A 231 2.48 -14.67 12.34
CA MET A 231 3.51 -13.82 11.75
C MET A 231 4.25 -14.53 10.61
N GLU A 232 4.52 -15.82 10.74
CA GLU A 232 5.20 -16.63 9.72
C GLU A 232 4.40 -16.64 8.40
N CYS A 233 3.07 -16.80 8.48
CA CYS A 233 2.20 -16.70 7.30
C CYS A 233 2.22 -15.29 6.70
N TYR A 234 2.18 -14.25 7.52
CA TYR A 234 2.22 -12.87 7.06
C TYR A 234 3.54 -12.53 6.36
N ILE A 235 4.68 -12.97 6.95
CA ILE A 235 6.02 -12.85 6.38
C ILE A 235 6.07 -13.55 5.02
N ALA A 236 5.73 -14.84 4.98
CA ALA A 236 5.77 -15.65 3.74
C ALA A 236 4.93 -15.03 2.61
N VAL A 237 3.76 -14.48 2.94
CA VAL A 237 2.92 -13.81 1.95
C VAL A 237 3.59 -12.55 1.41
N LYS A 238 4.26 -11.73 2.23
CA LYS A 238 4.95 -10.54 1.73
C LYS A 238 6.19 -10.89 0.91
N GLU A 239 6.98 -11.86 1.36
CA GLU A 239 8.15 -12.36 0.63
C GLU A 239 7.78 -12.95 -0.73
N SER A 240 6.56 -13.50 -0.86
CA SER A 240 6.07 -14.10 -2.11
C SER A 240 6.00 -13.11 -3.29
N ILE A 241 6.12 -11.80 -3.07
CA ILE A 241 6.25 -10.82 -4.15
C ILE A 241 7.45 -11.09 -5.05
N THR A 242 8.47 -11.76 -4.51
CA THR A 242 9.73 -12.09 -5.22
C THR A 242 9.70 -13.47 -5.87
N LYS A 243 8.71 -14.32 -5.59
CA LYS A 243 8.74 -15.77 -5.90
C LYS A 243 8.98 -16.12 -7.37
N ASN A 244 8.56 -15.25 -8.28
CA ASN A 244 8.73 -15.43 -9.73
C ASN A 244 9.88 -14.58 -10.30
N GLN A 245 10.57 -13.79 -9.48
CA GLN A 245 11.74 -13.02 -9.89
C GLN A 245 12.94 -13.92 -10.14
N THR A 246 13.92 -13.38 -10.84
CA THR A 246 15.21 -14.00 -11.13
C THR A 246 16.34 -13.02 -10.82
N LYS A 247 17.58 -13.41 -11.01
CA LYS A 247 18.74 -12.53 -10.81
C LYS A 247 18.80 -11.32 -11.75
N ASP A 248 17.99 -11.31 -12.80
CA ASP A 248 17.84 -10.16 -13.69
C ASP A 248 16.84 -9.11 -13.16
N ASP A 249 16.13 -9.45 -12.10
CA ASP A 249 15.20 -8.57 -11.40
C ASP A 249 15.83 -8.06 -10.09
N PHE A 250 15.23 -7.03 -9.49
CA PHE A 250 15.75 -6.42 -8.27
C PHE A 250 14.75 -6.52 -7.13
N CYS A 251 15.26 -6.63 -5.91
CA CYS A 251 14.45 -6.56 -4.69
C CYS A 251 15.05 -5.56 -3.70
N VAL A 252 14.32 -4.50 -3.40
CA VAL A 252 14.72 -3.47 -2.44
C VAL A 252 14.24 -3.87 -1.04
N LEU A 253 15.17 -4.01 -0.09
CA LEU A 253 14.92 -4.50 1.26
C LEU A 253 15.45 -3.54 2.32
N ASN A 254 14.73 -3.41 3.42
CA ASN A 254 15.18 -2.68 4.60
C ASN A 254 16.17 -3.52 5.41
N TYR A 255 17.41 -3.07 5.51
CA TYR A 255 18.45 -3.74 6.30
C TYR A 255 18.21 -3.67 7.81
N ASP A 256 17.46 -2.65 8.28
CA ASP A 256 17.13 -2.47 9.68
C ASP A 256 16.08 -3.46 10.18
N ASP A 257 15.33 -4.08 9.26
CA ASP A 257 14.35 -5.14 9.55
C ASP A 257 15.03 -6.50 9.55
N GLU A 258 15.04 -7.18 10.72
CA GLU A 258 15.73 -8.48 10.88
C GLU A 258 15.14 -9.59 10.02
N VAL A 259 13.82 -9.55 9.80
CA VAL A 259 13.13 -10.54 8.94
C VAL A 259 13.63 -10.38 7.51
N LEU A 260 13.66 -9.15 6.99
CA LEU A 260 14.09 -8.86 5.62
C LEU A 260 15.58 -9.09 5.43
N ARG A 261 16.38 -8.75 6.42
CA ARG A 261 17.84 -9.05 6.39
C ARG A 261 18.09 -10.55 6.34
N SER A 262 17.32 -11.33 7.10
CA SER A 262 17.41 -12.81 7.11
C SER A 262 16.90 -13.44 5.81
N PHE A 263 15.91 -12.82 5.16
CA PHE A 263 15.36 -13.26 3.88
C PHE A 263 16.32 -13.04 2.70
N ALA A 264 17.11 -11.97 2.73
CA ALA A 264 17.95 -11.54 1.60
C ALA A 264 18.81 -12.64 0.95
N PRO A 265 19.49 -13.55 1.70
CA PRO A 265 20.28 -14.64 1.09
C PRO A 265 19.45 -15.64 0.26
N SER A 266 18.14 -15.76 0.53
CA SER A 266 17.22 -16.65 -0.18
C SER A 266 16.40 -15.94 -1.27
N CYS A 267 16.52 -14.62 -1.36
CA CYS A 267 15.81 -13.83 -2.37
C CYS A 267 16.28 -14.21 -3.78
N PRO A 268 15.37 -14.55 -4.71
CA PRO A 268 15.77 -14.94 -6.07
C PRO A 268 16.26 -13.76 -6.92
N ALA A 269 15.92 -12.52 -6.55
CA ALA A 269 16.32 -11.31 -7.24
C ALA A 269 17.65 -10.74 -6.72
N THR A 270 18.25 -9.81 -7.45
CA THR A 270 19.38 -9.02 -6.97
C THR A 270 18.91 -8.06 -5.87
N VAL A 271 19.45 -8.22 -4.65
CA VAL A 271 19.03 -7.41 -3.49
C VAL A 271 19.75 -6.07 -3.48
N ILE A 272 19.00 -5.00 -3.24
CA ILE A 272 19.51 -3.67 -2.93
C ILE A 272 19.00 -3.29 -1.54
N PHE A 273 19.90 -3.03 -0.61
CA PHE A 273 19.53 -2.64 0.75
C PHE A 273 19.39 -1.13 0.92
N PHE A 274 18.48 -0.74 1.82
CA PHE A 274 18.49 0.58 2.42
C PHE A 274 18.48 0.48 3.95
N SER A 275 19.05 1.47 4.64
CA SER A 275 19.11 1.52 6.11
C SER A 275 19.12 2.96 6.61
N SER A 276 18.36 3.22 7.67
CA SER A 276 18.41 4.48 8.41
C SER A 276 19.26 4.42 9.68
N ARG A 277 19.70 3.21 10.07
CA ARG A 277 20.40 2.97 11.35
C ARG A 277 21.80 2.43 11.17
N HIS A 278 22.08 1.75 10.05
CA HIS A 278 23.37 1.12 9.78
C HIS A 278 24.05 1.78 8.58
N SER A 279 25.35 1.99 8.70
CA SER A 279 26.17 2.33 7.54
C SER A 279 26.34 1.10 6.65
N LEU A 280 26.09 1.24 5.37
CA LEU A 280 26.23 0.18 4.38
C LEU A 280 27.40 0.49 3.46
N ASP A 281 28.20 -0.52 3.11
CA ASP A 281 29.26 -0.39 2.09
C ASP A 281 28.66 -0.42 0.68
N GLU A 282 27.53 -1.14 0.50
CA GLU A 282 26.75 -1.23 -0.73
C GLU A 282 25.28 -0.98 -0.41
N GLY A 283 24.63 -0.02 -1.10
CA GLY A 283 23.24 0.31 -0.92
C GLY A 283 22.98 1.76 -0.48
N PHE A 284 21.80 1.99 0.03
CA PHE A 284 21.32 3.33 0.43
C PHE A 284 21.32 3.45 1.95
N CYS A 285 21.97 4.47 2.51
CA CYS A 285 21.96 4.64 3.97
C CYS A 285 21.98 6.09 4.42
N MET A 286 21.64 6.29 5.68
CA MET A 286 21.84 7.55 6.36
C MET A 286 23.27 7.63 6.93
N ASP A 287 23.93 8.78 6.67
CA ASP A 287 25.20 9.16 7.26
C ASP A 287 25.00 10.53 7.94
N GLY A 288 24.72 10.51 9.23
CA GLY A 288 24.24 11.68 9.96
C GLY A 288 22.92 12.21 9.38
N SER A 289 22.93 13.46 8.90
CA SER A 289 21.78 14.06 8.22
C SER A 289 21.74 13.80 6.71
N ARG A 290 22.76 13.12 6.14
CA ARG A 290 22.84 12.86 4.70
C ARG A 290 22.20 11.52 4.35
N LEU A 291 21.44 11.48 3.28
CA LEU A 291 21.03 10.25 2.61
C LEU A 291 22.03 10.00 1.48
N VAL A 292 22.69 8.84 1.49
CA VAL A 292 23.76 8.51 0.55
C VAL A 292 23.51 7.18 -0.14
N TYR A 293 23.97 7.05 -1.37
CA TYR A 293 24.11 5.79 -2.11
C TYR A 293 25.57 5.43 -2.21
N ARG A 294 25.91 4.22 -1.77
CA ARG A 294 27.26 3.66 -1.89
C ARG A 294 27.24 2.47 -2.83
N HIS A 295 28.15 2.49 -3.79
CA HIS A 295 28.30 1.43 -4.78
C HIS A 295 29.71 1.45 -5.39
N ASP A 296 30.34 0.28 -5.52
CA ASP A 296 31.70 0.11 -6.07
C ASP A 296 32.74 1.04 -5.42
N GLY A 297 32.67 1.21 -4.10
CA GLY A 297 33.58 2.08 -3.33
C GLY A 297 33.38 3.58 -3.57
N LYS A 298 32.28 3.98 -4.24
CA LYS A 298 31.91 5.39 -4.47
C LYS A 298 30.71 5.74 -3.60
N GLU A 299 30.62 7.03 -3.27
CA GLU A 299 29.48 7.58 -2.55
C GLU A 299 28.84 8.71 -3.36
N GLU A 300 27.53 8.64 -3.52
CA GLU A 300 26.72 9.70 -4.09
C GLU A 300 25.72 10.21 -3.04
N VAL A 301 25.68 11.52 -2.82
CA VAL A 301 24.72 12.13 -1.88
C VAL A 301 23.38 12.33 -2.57
N ILE A 302 22.31 11.78 -2.00
CA ILE A 302 20.93 12.03 -2.46
C ILE A 302 20.47 13.39 -1.95
N GLY A 303 20.75 13.72 -0.68
CA GLY A 303 20.40 14.98 -0.06
C GLY A 303 20.59 14.95 1.45
N THR A 304 20.24 16.07 2.10
CA THR A 304 20.23 16.19 3.56
C THR A 304 18.79 16.30 4.06
N THR A 305 18.54 15.87 5.30
CA THR A 305 17.20 15.78 5.88
C THR A 305 16.43 17.12 5.89
N ASP A 306 17.12 18.25 5.90
CA ASP A 306 16.54 19.58 5.83
C ASP A 306 16.14 20.04 4.42
N GLN A 307 16.61 19.35 3.39
CA GLN A 307 16.29 19.64 1.98
C GLN A 307 14.99 18.97 1.52
N PHE A 308 14.51 17.97 2.26
CA PHE A 308 13.29 17.26 1.90
C PHE A 308 12.06 17.85 2.58
N ASN A 309 10.94 17.90 1.86
CA ASN A 309 9.64 18.25 2.44
C ASN A 309 9.07 17.14 3.33
N LEU A 310 9.56 15.92 3.17
CA LEU A 310 9.21 14.78 4.00
C LEU A 310 10.05 14.81 5.28
N VAL A 311 9.39 14.71 6.44
CA VAL A 311 10.06 14.72 7.75
C VAL A 311 9.93 13.38 8.46
N GLY A 312 10.95 13.05 9.27
CA GLY A 312 10.98 11.85 10.09
C GLY A 312 11.69 10.67 9.45
N GLN A 313 12.27 9.81 10.30
CA GLN A 313 13.10 8.68 9.89
C GLN A 313 12.37 7.74 8.91
N CYS A 314 11.11 7.41 9.19
CA CYS A 314 10.31 6.55 8.30
C CYS A 314 10.17 7.14 6.89
N ASN A 315 10.14 8.46 6.75
CA ASN A 315 10.07 9.12 5.45
C ASN A 315 11.44 9.13 4.75
N TYR A 316 12.54 9.24 5.49
CA TYR A 316 13.89 9.10 4.91
C TYR A 316 14.12 7.66 4.42
N GLU A 317 13.59 6.66 5.11
CA GLU A 317 13.55 5.27 4.65
C GLU A 317 12.73 5.14 3.35
N ASN A 318 11.55 5.77 3.27
CA ASN A 318 10.73 5.81 2.07
C ASN A 318 11.45 6.47 0.87
N ILE A 319 12.20 7.56 1.12
CA ILE A 319 13.02 8.23 0.10
C ILE A 319 14.14 7.30 -0.38
N MET A 320 14.86 6.66 0.53
CA MET A 320 15.93 5.73 0.18
C MET A 320 15.40 4.52 -0.59
N ALA A 321 14.26 3.96 -0.19
CA ALA A 321 13.61 2.87 -0.92
C ALA A 321 13.19 3.30 -2.34
N ALA A 322 12.58 4.47 -2.50
CA ALA A 322 12.20 5.00 -3.81
C ALA A 322 13.44 5.31 -4.68
N ALA A 323 14.52 5.82 -4.08
CA ALA A 323 15.79 6.06 -4.76
C ALA A 323 16.43 4.74 -5.23
N ALA A 324 16.40 3.70 -4.39
CA ALA A 324 16.89 2.37 -4.74
C ALA A 324 16.10 1.76 -5.91
N ILE A 325 14.77 1.88 -5.89
CA ILE A 325 13.91 1.47 -7.01
C ILE A 325 14.25 2.28 -8.26
N GLY A 326 14.40 3.61 -8.14
CA GLY A 326 14.77 4.47 -9.26
C GLY A 326 16.11 4.06 -9.89
N THR A 327 17.11 3.77 -9.07
CA THR A 327 18.43 3.30 -9.51
C THR A 327 18.34 1.94 -10.20
N ALA A 328 17.58 0.99 -9.65
CA ALA A 328 17.33 -0.31 -10.27
C ALA A 328 16.63 -0.18 -11.65
N MET A 329 15.80 0.84 -11.83
CA MET A 329 15.14 1.18 -13.10
C MET A 329 16.02 2.00 -14.05
N GLY A 330 17.27 2.29 -13.69
CA GLY A 330 18.22 3.04 -14.51
C GLY A 330 17.97 4.55 -14.54
N VAL A 331 17.20 5.09 -13.59
CA VAL A 331 16.96 6.54 -13.49
C VAL A 331 18.23 7.24 -12.97
N PRO A 332 18.69 8.33 -13.63
CA PRO A 332 19.85 9.07 -13.15
C PRO A 332 19.64 9.63 -11.74
N MET A 333 20.68 9.57 -10.89
CA MET A 333 20.61 10.03 -9.49
C MET A 333 20.17 11.51 -9.39
N GLU A 334 20.55 12.35 -10.35
CA GLU A 334 20.11 13.75 -10.39
C GLU A 334 18.59 13.89 -10.52
N THR A 335 17.95 13.07 -11.37
CA THR A 335 16.49 13.05 -11.53
C THR A 335 15.83 12.58 -10.23
N ILE A 336 16.39 11.54 -9.58
CA ILE A 336 15.92 11.02 -8.30
C ILE A 336 15.98 12.12 -7.24
N ARG A 337 17.12 12.80 -7.11
CA ARG A 337 17.37 13.87 -6.16
C ARG A 337 16.39 15.03 -6.32
N GLN A 338 16.27 15.57 -7.54
CA GLN A 338 15.39 16.68 -7.82
C GLN A 338 13.92 16.34 -7.55
N THR A 339 13.50 15.13 -7.88
CA THR A 339 12.14 14.68 -7.61
C THR A 339 11.91 14.56 -6.10
N ALA A 340 12.84 13.96 -5.35
CA ALA A 340 12.70 13.79 -3.91
C ALA A 340 12.64 15.14 -3.16
N TYR A 341 13.39 16.15 -3.59
CA TYR A 341 13.34 17.50 -3.00
C TYR A 341 11.99 18.19 -3.22
N ASN A 342 11.40 18.00 -4.39
CA ASN A 342 10.13 18.63 -4.75
C ASN A 342 8.91 17.85 -4.28
N PHE A 343 9.09 16.59 -3.88
CA PHE A 343 7.99 15.71 -3.47
C PHE A 343 7.34 16.22 -2.18
N LYS A 344 6.02 16.35 -2.22
CA LYS A 344 5.21 16.72 -1.06
C LYS A 344 4.66 15.45 -0.39
N ALA A 345 4.46 15.51 0.92
CA ALA A 345 3.85 14.40 1.65
C ALA A 345 2.51 13.99 1.01
N VAL A 346 2.26 12.70 0.97
CA VAL A 346 0.95 12.18 0.57
C VAL A 346 -0.10 12.69 1.55
N GLU A 347 -1.23 13.13 1.03
CA GLU A 347 -2.32 13.68 1.84
C GLU A 347 -2.68 12.72 2.99
N HIS A 348 -2.85 13.26 4.17
CA HIS A 348 -3.15 12.54 5.42
C HIS A 348 -2.05 11.64 5.98
N ARG A 349 -0.79 11.74 5.50
CA ARG A 349 0.33 10.98 6.06
C ARG A 349 1.47 11.90 6.48
N ILE A 350 1.52 12.22 7.78
CA ILE A 350 2.47 13.18 8.38
C ILE A 350 2.57 14.46 7.54
N GLU A 351 1.42 14.84 6.97
CA GLU A 351 1.29 15.96 6.04
C GLU A 351 1.37 17.28 6.81
N TYR A 352 2.35 18.11 6.47
CA TYR A 352 2.38 19.47 6.99
C TYR A 352 1.14 20.24 6.50
N THR A 353 0.37 20.80 7.42
CA THR A 353 -0.90 21.49 7.14
C THR A 353 -0.74 23.00 7.11
N ALA A 354 -0.19 23.56 8.18
CA ALA A 354 0.04 25.01 8.35
C ALA A 354 0.92 25.29 9.57
N THR A 355 1.42 26.52 9.65
CA THR A 355 1.96 27.09 10.90
C THR A 355 1.02 28.19 11.37
N LYS A 356 0.57 28.13 12.61
CA LYS A 356 -0.28 29.14 13.28
C LYS A 356 0.35 29.52 14.60
N LYS A 357 0.52 30.81 14.87
CA LYS A 357 1.23 31.31 16.07
C LYS A 357 2.58 30.62 16.33
N GLN A 358 3.36 30.40 15.29
CA GLN A 358 4.62 29.65 15.31
C GLN A 358 4.52 28.19 15.79
N VAL A 359 3.31 27.61 15.81
CA VAL A 359 3.05 26.18 16.04
C VAL A 359 2.83 25.48 14.70
N ARG A 360 3.53 24.37 14.45
CA ARG A 360 3.39 23.57 13.23
C ARG A 360 2.33 22.49 13.38
N TYR A 361 1.43 22.37 12.42
CA TYR A 361 0.34 21.38 12.43
C TYR A 361 0.59 20.31 11.38
N TYR A 362 0.49 19.04 11.80
CA TYR A 362 0.69 17.87 10.95
C TYR A 362 -0.54 16.97 10.96
N ASN A 363 -0.94 16.52 9.77
CA ASN A 363 -2.06 15.63 9.54
C ASN A 363 -1.56 14.23 9.20
N ASP A 364 -1.71 13.30 10.14
CA ASP A 364 -1.45 11.88 9.96
C ASP A 364 -2.73 11.07 10.23
N SER A 365 -3.86 11.54 9.68
CA SER A 365 -5.15 10.86 9.82
C SER A 365 -5.14 9.42 9.32
N LYS A 366 -4.21 9.05 8.44
CA LYS A 366 -3.99 7.69 7.95
C LYS A 366 -3.30 6.77 8.99
N GLY A 367 -2.83 7.29 10.10
CA GLY A 367 -2.36 6.53 11.27
C GLY A 367 -3.51 5.84 12.00
N THR A 368 -4.13 4.83 11.36
CA THR A 368 -5.36 4.15 11.82
C THR A 368 -5.12 2.93 12.70
N ASN A 369 -3.88 2.69 13.07
CA ASN A 369 -3.44 1.67 14.02
C ASN A 369 -2.26 2.19 14.86
N PRO A 370 -1.95 1.56 16.01
CA PRO A 370 -0.86 1.99 16.89
C PRO A 370 0.49 2.08 16.19
N ASP A 371 0.90 1.08 15.41
CA ASP A 371 2.18 1.06 14.70
C ASP A 371 2.37 2.28 13.77
N ALA A 372 1.34 2.58 12.97
CA ALA A 372 1.39 3.73 12.08
C ALA A 372 1.49 5.04 12.87
N ALA A 373 0.74 5.17 13.97
CA ALA A 373 0.76 6.35 14.82
C ALA A 373 2.08 6.52 15.59
N ILE A 374 2.76 5.44 15.97
CA ILE A 374 4.13 5.47 16.51
C ILE A 374 5.08 6.12 15.52
N GLN A 375 4.97 5.82 14.22
CA GLN A 375 5.80 6.47 13.20
C GLN A 375 5.48 7.96 13.08
N GLY A 376 4.21 8.35 13.21
CA GLY A 376 3.79 9.76 13.29
C GLY A 376 4.47 10.50 14.45
N ILE A 377 4.48 9.89 15.65
CA ILE A 377 5.14 10.45 16.84
C ILE A 377 6.65 10.57 16.63
N ARG A 378 7.29 9.51 16.15
CA ARG A 378 8.74 9.47 15.89
C ARG A 378 9.21 10.46 14.82
N ALA A 379 8.30 10.90 13.95
CA ALA A 379 8.58 11.94 12.96
C ALA A 379 8.63 13.35 13.57
N MET A 380 8.12 13.55 14.77
CA MET A 380 8.13 14.86 15.43
C MET A 380 9.47 15.11 16.10
N THR A 381 10.01 16.29 15.84
CA THR A 381 11.34 16.74 16.33
C THR A 381 11.24 17.80 17.42
N THR A 382 10.02 18.17 17.82
CA THR A 382 9.75 19.20 18.85
C THR A 382 8.66 18.70 19.79
N PRO A 383 8.52 19.25 21.00
CA PRO A 383 7.40 18.94 21.88
C PRO A 383 6.07 19.08 21.14
N THR A 384 5.22 18.07 21.25
CA THR A 384 4.03 17.92 20.39
C THR A 384 2.77 17.69 21.24
N CYS A 385 1.68 18.38 20.88
CA CYS A 385 0.34 18.06 21.34
C CYS A 385 -0.28 17.09 20.34
N LEU A 386 -0.77 15.95 20.83
CA LEU A 386 -1.27 14.83 20.00
C LEU A 386 -2.79 14.73 20.07
N ILE A 387 -3.45 14.52 18.94
CA ILE A 387 -4.87 14.13 18.86
C ILE A 387 -4.91 12.64 18.56
N GLY A 388 -5.48 11.84 19.49
CA GLY A 388 -5.59 10.39 19.43
C GLY A 388 -6.99 9.85 19.63
N GLY A 389 -7.21 8.57 19.29
CA GLY A 389 -8.48 7.89 19.49
C GLY A 389 -9.36 7.82 18.24
N GLY A 390 -10.46 7.12 18.36
CA GLY A 390 -11.42 6.85 17.28
C GLY A 390 -12.24 5.59 17.51
N TYR A 391 -12.40 4.74 16.48
CA TYR A 391 -13.16 3.49 16.55
C TYR A 391 -12.28 2.35 17.03
N ASP A 392 -12.85 1.48 17.87
CA ASP A 392 -12.16 0.33 18.44
C ASP A 392 -12.10 -0.86 17.47
N LYS A 393 -10.87 -1.32 17.18
CA LYS A 393 -10.57 -2.55 16.42
C LYS A 393 -9.98 -3.65 17.31
N GLY A 394 -10.03 -3.51 18.64
CA GLY A 394 -9.42 -4.43 19.58
C GLY A 394 -7.88 -4.29 19.64
N SER A 395 -7.35 -3.09 19.38
CA SER A 395 -5.92 -2.81 19.51
C SER A 395 -5.51 -2.58 20.95
N THR A 396 -4.24 -2.88 21.28
CA THR A 396 -3.57 -2.47 22.51
C THR A 396 -2.80 -1.17 22.26
N TYR A 397 -2.64 -0.35 23.30
CA TYR A 397 -2.02 0.98 23.16
C TYR A 397 -0.73 1.13 23.96
N ASP A 398 -0.26 0.08 24.62
CA ASP A 398 0.92 0.13 25.50
C ASP A 398 2.15 0.65 24.75
N GLU A 399 2.52 0.06 23.62
CA GLU A 399 3.68 0.48 22.82
C GLU A 399 3.53 1.90 22.23
N TRP A 400 2.29 2.28 21.89
CA TRP A 400 2.02 3.62 21.37
C TRP A 400 2.24 4.70 22.46
N ILE A 401 1.83 4.44 23.71
CA ILE A 401 2.04 5.34 24.82
C ILE A 401 3.52 5.36 25.24
N GLU A 402 4.20 4.22 25.24
CA GLU A 402 5.65 4.15 25.47
C GLU A 402 6.44 5.00 24.44
N ALA A 403 5.95 5.06 23.20
CA ALA A 403 6.56 5.88 22.16
C ALA A 403 6.40 7.41 22.39
N PHE A 404 5.59 7.85 23.34
CA PHE A 404 5.42 9.27 23.65
C PHE A 404 6.74 9.90 24.14
N GLY A 405 7.49 9.21 24.99
CA GLY A 405 8.77 9.68 25.51
C GLY A 405 8.70 11.12 25.98
N SER A 406 9.68 11.92 25.58
CA SER A 406 9.69 13.38 25.81
C SER A 406 9.01 14.18 24.68
N THR A 407 8.58 13.52 23.61
CA THR A 407 8.03 14.18 22.42
C THR A 407 6.58 14.59 22.63
N ILE A 408 5.73 13.69 23.16
CA ILE A 408 4.33 14.02 23.41
C ILE A 408 4.15 14.61 24.80
N LYS A 409 3.85 15.89 24.84
CA LYS A 409 3.65 16.62 26.09
C LYS A 409 2.20 16.71 26.54
N TYR A 410 1.25 16.50 25.61
CA TYR A 410 -0.17 16.66 25.84
C TYR A 410 -0.96 15.83 24.83
N LEU A 411 -2.04 15.17 25.29
CA LEU A 411 -2.86 14.30 24.46
C LEU A 411 -4.33 14.71 24.54
N VAL A 412 -4.99 14.85 23.40
CA VAL A 412 -6.45 15.02 23.33
C VAL A 412 -7.07 13.76 22.75
N LEU A 413 -8.00 13.16 23.47
CA LEU A 413 -8.65 11.90 23.13
C LEU A 413 -10.05 12.12 22.58
N ILE A 414 -10.32 11.50 21.42
CA ILE A 414 -11.63 11.55 20.76
C ILE A 414 -12.17 10.14 20.46
N GLY A 415 -13.49 10.01 20.37
CA GLY A 415 -14.17 8.79 19.93
C GLY A 415 -14.26 7.67 20.96
N GLN A 416 -14.63 6.50 20.48
CA GLN A 416 -14.99 5.34 21.29
C GLN A 416 -13.84 4.83 22.17
N THR A 417 -12.60 4.88 21.69
CA THR A 417 -11.42 4.36 22.36
C THR A 417 -10.86 5.28 23.44
N SER A 418 -11.40 6.49 23.62
CA SER A 418 -10.87 7.52 24.51
C SER A 418 -10.62 7.03 25.93
N LYS A 419 -11.59 6.29 26.52
CA LYS A 419 -11.45 5.78 27.89
C LYS A 419 -10.39 4.69 27.98
N ALA A 420 -10.36 3.73 27.06
CA ALA A 420 -9.38 2.65 27.05
C ALA A 420 -7.95 3.19 26.88
N ILE A 421 -7.76 4.23 26.07
CA ILE A 421 -6.48 4.89 25.91
C ILE A 421 -6.10 5.66 27.18
N ALA A 422 -7.04 6.36 27.81
CA ALA A 422 -6.79 7.07 29.07
C ALA A 422 -6.37 6.12 30.20
N ASP A 423 -7.07 5.00 30.34
CA ASP A 423 -6.73 3.95 31.33
C ASP A 423 -5.31 3.39 31.06
N CYS A 424 -4.92 3.23 29.80
CA CYS A 424 -3.59 2.83 29.40
C CYS A 424 -2.53 3.93 29.67
N CYS A 425 -2.86 5.21 29.43
CA CYS A 425 -2.01 6.33 29.78
C CYS A 425 -1.67 6.36 31.28
N GLU A 426 -2.68 6.19 32.13
CA GLU A 426 -2.51 6.14 33.58
C GLU A 426 -1.60 4.99 34.02
N LYS A 427 -1.78 3.80 33.43
CA LYS A 427 -0.92 2.62 33.66
C LYS A 427 0.55 2.90 33.36
N HIS A 428 0.84 3.71 32.33
CA HIS A 428 2.20 4.11 31.93
C HIS A 428 2.65 5.43 32.56
N GLY A 429 1.87 6.02 33.48
CA GLY A 429 2.21 7.25 34.18
C GLY A 429 2.08 8.53 33.34
N PHE A 430 1.40 8.48 32.20
CA PHE A 430 1.09 9.65 31.38
C PHE A 430 -0.28 10.22 31.78
N THR A 431 -0.28 11.35 32.49
CA THR A 431 -1.50 11.97 33.06
C THR A 431 -1.91 13.26 32.35
N ASN A 432 -1.15 13.70 31.36
CA ASN A 432 -1.36 15.00 30.70
C ASN A 432 -2.27 14.86 29.48
N TYR A 433 -3.53 14.46 29.71
CA TYR A 433 -4.50 14.28 28.66
C TYR A 433 -5.87 14.91 29.00
N GLU A 434 -6.64 15.19 27.96
CA GLU A 434 -8.06 15.61 28.04
C GLU A 434 -8.91 14.89 27.00
N PHE A 435 -10.22 14.87 27.24
CA PHE A 435 -11.20 14.35 26.30
C PHE A 435 -11.78 15.47 25.45
N ALA A 436 -12.15 15.17 24.22
CA ALA A 436 -12.92 16.05 23.36
C ALA A 436 -14.05 15.27 22.67
N THR A 437 -15.16 15.95 22.42
CA THR A 437 -16.36 15.39 21.80
C THR A 437 -16.38 15.56 20.28
N SER A 438 -15.52 16.43 19.74
CA SER A 438 -15.41 16.73 18.33
C SER A 438 -13.96 16.98 17.91
N MET A 439 -13.69 16.96 16.60
CA MET A 439 -12.38 17.36 16.06
C MET A 439 -12.11 18.85 16.29
N GLU A 440 -13.15 19.69 16.25
CA GLU A 440 -13.02 21.12 16.51
C GLU A 440 -12.51 21.38 17.92
N GLU A 441 -13.17 20.81 18.93
CA GLU A 441 -12.73 20.90 20.33
C GLU A 441 -11.32 20.35 20.52
N ALA A 442 -10.97 19.23 19.84
CA ALA A 442 -9.65 18.65 19.94
C ALA A 442 -8.54 19.57 19.36
N VAL A 443 -8.81 20.20 18.22
CA VAL A 443 -7.88 21.17 17.61
C VAL A 443 -7.72 22.41 18.50
N GLU A 444 -8.80 22.94 19.06
CA GLU A 444 -8.76 24.11 19.96
C GLU A 444 -7.98 23.82 21.24
N LYS A 445 -8.20 22.67 21.88
CA LYS A 445 -7.45 22.23 23.06
C LYS A 445 -5.95 22.08 22.76
N CYS A 446 -5.60 21.39 21.68
CA CYS A 446 -4.20 21.28 21.26
C CYS A 446 -3.58 22.66 20.97
N ALA A 447 -4.31 23.53 20.27
CA ALA A 447 -3.84 24.88 19.95
C ALA A 447 -3.60 25.76 21.20
N SER A 448 -4.43 25.58 22.25
CA SER A 448 -4.27 26.32 23.52
C SER A 448 -3.08 25.85 24.36
N HIS A 449 -2.70 24.57 24.23
CA HIS A 449 -1.58 23.98 24.98
C HIS A 449 -0.24 24.06 24.25
N ALA A 450 -0.26 24.19 22.92
CA ALA A 450 0.95 24.30 22.12
C ALA A 450 1.59 25.69 22.23
N LYS A 451 2.92 25.72 22.36
CA LYS A 451 3.71 26.95 22.45
C LYS A 451 4.45 27.22 21.13
N PRO A 452 4.85 28.47 20.86
CA PRO A 452 5.71 28.81 19.72
C PRO A 452 6.92 27.86 19.59
N GLY A 453 7.16 27.33 18.39
CA GLY A 453 8.22 26.36 18.10
C GLY A 453 7.82 24.88 18.26
N GLU A 454 6.68 24.60 18.88
CA GLU A 454 6.15 23.26 19.09
C GLU A 454 5.28 22.77 17.90
N ALA A 455 4.71 21.57 18.03
CA ALA A 455 3.84 21.00 17.02
C ALA A 455 2.50 20.51 17.58
N VAL A 456 1.52 20.39 16.68
CA VAL A 456 0.26 19.66 16.89
C VAL A 456 0.21 18.56 15.83
N LEU A 457 -0.05 17.34 16.24
CA LEU A 457 -0.13 16.15 15.39
C LEU A 457 -1.50 15.48 15.53
N LEU A 458 -2.21 15.32 14.43
CA LEU A 458 -3.29 14.35 14.34
C LEU A 458 -2.71 13.00 13.92
N SER A 459 -2.56 12.05 14.85
CA SER A 459 -2.13 10.66 14.57
C SER A 459 -2.86 9.71 15.51
N PRO A 460 -4.07 9.29 15.09
CA PRO A 460 -5.11 8.80 16.00
C PRO A 460 -4.88 7.42 16.59
N ALA A 461 -3.99 6.59 16.06
CA ALA A 461 -3.82 5.17 16.40
C ALA A 461 -5.09 4.30 16.21
N CYS A 462 -6.19 4.88 15.74
CA CYS A 462 -7.51 4.27 15.66
C CYS A 462 -8.18 4.54 14.31
N ALA A 463 -9.09 3.64 13.91
CA ALA A 463 -9.95 3.88 12.75
C ALA A 463 -10.85 5.12 12.96
N SER A 464 -11.32 5.70 11.85
CA SER A 464 -12.13 6.93 11.87
C SER A 464 -13.62 6.69 12.05
N TRP A 465 -14.08 5.44 11.90
CA TRP A 465 -15.50 5.08 11.92
C TRP A 465 -16.21 5.52 13.19
N GLY A 466 -17.52 5.73 13.09
CA GLY A 466 -18.37 6.19 14.20
C GLY A 466 -18.40 7.70 14.38
N MET A 467 -17.33 8.44 14.04
CA MET A 467 -17.28 9.89 14.03
C MET A 467 -17.13 10.47 12.63
N PHE A 468 -16.52 9.70 11.70
CA PHE A 468 -16.24 10.13 10.32
C PHE A 468 -16.49 8.95 9.36
N ASP A 469 -16.81 9.25 8.11
CA ASP A 469 -17.05 8.23 7.07
C ASP A 469 -15.76 7.43 6.77
N ASN A 470 -14.63 8.11 6.75
CA ASN A 470 -13.31 7.53 6.46
C ASN A 470 -12.19 8.43 7.04
N TYR A 471 -10.94 7.95 6.95
CA TYR A 471 -9.79 8.72 7.45
C TYR A 471 -9.52 9.98 6.62
N GLU A 472 -9.90 9.99 5.34
CA GLU A 472 -9.76 11.14 4.45
C GLU A 472 -10.66 12.29 4.92
N GLN A 473 -11.91 12.00 5.26
CA GLN A 473 -12.84 13.01 5.81
C GLN A 473 -12.29 13.55 7.14
N ARG A 474 -11.85 12.67 8.05
CA ARG A 474 -11.24 13.08 9.32
C ARG A 474 -10.05 14.02 9.11
N GLY A 475 -9.17 13.69 8.18
CA GLY A 475 -8.00 14.51 7.86
C GLY A 475 -8.35 15.84 7.19
N ARG A 476 -9.34 15.87 6.28
CA ARG A 476 -9.83 17.12 5.66
C ARG A 476 -10.43 18.06 6.69
N ILE A 477 -11.28 17.56 7.59
CA ILE A 477 -11.88 18.34 8.67
C ILE A 477 -10.78 18.93 9.57
N PHE A 478 -9.80 18.14 9.97
CA PHE A 478 -8.65 18.65 10.74
C PHE A 478 -7.93 19.80 10.00
N LYS A 479 -7.61 19.64 8.72
CA LYS A 479 -6.93 20.68 7.93
C LYS A 479 -7.76 21.95 7.81
N GLU A 480 -9.07 21.83 7.63
CA GLU A 480 -9.99 22.99 7.56
C GLU A 480 -10.04 23.75 8.88
N LEU A 481 -10.12 23.03 10.01
CA LEU A 481 -10.11 23.63 11.34
C LEU A 481 -8.78 24.35 11.65
N VAL A 482 -7.67 23.71 11.36
CA VAL A 482 -6.33 24.31 11.52
C VAL A 482 -6.19 25.60 10.70
N ARG A 483 -6.68 25.62 9.45
CA ARG A 483 -6.61 26.83 8.60
C ARG A 483 -7.43 27.99 9.13
N LYS A 484 -8.52 27.71 9.88
CA LYS A 484 -9.37 28.72 10.52
C LYS A 484 -8.76 29.31 11.80
N LEU A 485 -7.76 28.65 12.38
CA LEU A 485 -7.06 29.20 13.57
C LEU A 485 -6.44 30.56 13.25
N PRO A 486 -6.41 31.49 14.22
CA PRO A 486 -5.74 32.79 14.05
C PRO A 486 -4.24 32.61 13.82
N ASP A 487 -3.66 33.50 13.00
CA ASP A 487 -2.24 33.54 12.70
C ASP A 487 -1.38 34.01 13.89
#